data_812a1ad7e34f7a699dc7ba3d8733a171
#
_entry.id   812a1ad7e34f7a699dc7ba3d8733a171
#
_cell.length_a   1.000
_cell.length_b   1.000
_cell.length_c   1.000
_cell.angle_alpha   90.00
_cell.angle_beta   90.00
_cell.angle_gamma   90.00
#
_symmetry.space_group_name_H-M   'P 1'
#
loop_
_entity.id
_entity.type
_entity.pdbx_description
1 polymer ?
#
loop_
_entity_poly.entity_id
_entity_poly.type
_entity_poly.pdbx_seq_one_letter_code
_entity_poly.pdbx_strand_id
1 'polypeptide(L)'
;MMLRSGRNKAQFAALLVPGIIVFALFTVYPIVKLFVMSFLRWDLGSVFQKSFAGLENYEAVLSDETFFVAFENTLIYTLVTVPGQMALGLLAAVLIHSIPRFQVTFRVIYYIPVITSWVIVSLVFRYIFNTEGMLNYFLCNVLHLTKDYVPWLNTRWGGLTVAMLLGIWKGVGWNLVVFLAALQSVPAELYEAADVDGCTGWKKFWYITLPSIRPTILFALVMLTIGGFNVFTSIKMITDGKPMHQTDTVLTWMYYKAFSTGEFGYAAALSFIVAVTLMILAFLQFRAMKRQND
;
A
#
# COMPACT_ATOMS: atom_id res chain seq x y z
N MET A 1 47.09 3.15 22.33
CA MET A 1 45.74 3.48 21.78
C MET A 1 44.91 2.26 21.36
N MET A 2 45.37 1.02 21.57
CA MET A 2 44.69 -0.24 21.14
C MET A 2 43.77 -0.92 22.16
N LEU A 3 43.76 -0.50 23.42
CA LEU A 3 42.97 -1.18 24.47
C LEU A 3 41.53 -0.64 24.64
N ARG A 4 41.12 0.41 23.91
CA ARG A 4 39.75 0.94 23.91
C ARG A 4 38.78 0.19 22.98
N SER A 5 39.27 -0.61 22.02
CA SER A 5 38.45 -1.24 20.95
C SER A 5 37.58 -2.38 21.49
N GLY A 6 38.05 -3.20 22.42
CA GLY A 6 37.31 -4.36 22.91
C GLY A 6 36.15 -3.99 23.85
N ARG A 7 36.35 -2.98 24.72
CA ARG A 7 35.33 -2.49 25.67
C ARG A 7 34.17 -1.77 24.93
N ASN A 8 34.51 -1.05 23.89
CA ASN A 8 33.49 -0.41 23.03
C ASN A 8 32.65 -1.45 22.28
N LYS A 9 33.28 -2.52 21.77
CA LYS A 9 32.53 -3.60 21.07
C LYS A 9 31.57 -4.33 22.01
N ALA A 10 31.97 -4.63 23.23
CA ALA A 10 31.08 -5.25 24.25
C ALA A 10 29.91 -4.32 24.64
N GLN A 11 30.18 -3.02 24.80
CA GLN A 11 29.12 -2.02 25.06
C GLN A 11 28.16 -1.87 23.89
N PHE A 12 28.65 -1.81 22.63
CA PHE A 12 27.81 -1.82 21.44
C PHE A 12 26.97 -3.08 21.33
N ALA A 13 27.57 -4.26 21.59
CA ALA A 13 26.84 -5.52 21.59
C ALA A 13 25.73 -5.52 22.65
N ALA A 14 26.04 -5.09 23.90
CA ALA A 14 25.06 -4.99 24.97
C ALA A 14 23.88 -4.05 24.66
N LEU A 15 24.11 -2.94 23.94
CA LEU A 15 23.07 -2.02 23.51
C LEU A 15 22.19 -2.59 22.37
N LEU A 16 22.76 -3.41 21.49
CA LEU A 16 22.05 -4.03 20.39
C LEU A 16 21.23 -5.26 20.78
N VAL A 17 21.68 -6.01 21.80
CA VAL A 17 21.06 -7.27 22.22
C VAL A 17 19.56 -7.16 22.51
N PRO A 18 19.03 -6.18 23.27
CA PRO A 18 17.59 -6.06 23.50
C PRO A 18 16.79 -5.88 22.21
N GLY A 19 17.28 -5.03 21.29
CA GLY A 19 16.66 -4.81 19.99
C GLY A 19 16.66 -6.08 19.12
N ILE A 20 17.79 -6.79 19.09
CA ILE A 20 17.91 -8.05 18.34
C ILE A 20 16.99 -9.12 18.90
N ILE A 21 16.86 -9.23 20.22
CA ILE A 21 15.96 -10.21 20.87
C ILE A 21 14.51 -9.91 20.48
N VAL A 22 14.07 -8.64 20.58
CA VAL A 22 12.71 -8.23 20.19
C VAL A 22 12.47 -8.51 18.71
N PHE A 23 13.41 -8.15 17.85
CA PHE A 23 13.32 -8.42 16.40
C PHE A 23 13.26 -9.93 16.11
N ALA A 24 14.10 -10.73 16.76
CA ALA A 24 14.12 -12.18 16.58
C ALA A 24 12.80 -12.83 17.02
N LEU A 25 12.25 -12.43 18.18
CA LEU A 25 11.02 -12.99 18.73
C LEU A 25 9.77 -12.56 17.98
N PHE A 26 9.67 -11.29 17.58
CA PHE A 26 8.43 -10.74 17.01
C PHE A 26 8.44 -10.61 15.47
N THR A 27 9.60 -10.78 14.84
CA THR A 27 9.69 -10.72 13.37
C THR A 27 10.22 -12.04 12.82
N VAL A 28 11.42 -12.47 13.22
CA VAL A 28 12.05 -13.65 12.60
C VAL A 28 11.31 -14.94 12.96
N TYR A 29 11.00 -15.14 14.24
CA TYR A 29 10.30 -16.35 14.70
C TYR A 29 8.92 -16.55 14.03
N PRO A 30 8.01 -15.56 13.95
CA PRO A 30 6.74 -15.72 13.23
C PRO A 30 6.93 -16.02 11.75
N ILE A 31 7.90 -15.40 11.06
CA ILE A 31 8.19 -15.67 9.65
C ILE A 31 8.65 -17.11 9.46
N VAL A 32 9.59 -17.58 10.27
CA VAL A 32 10.09 -18.96 10.21
C VAL A 32 8.97 -19.95 10.53
N LYS A 33 8.15 -19.66 11.55
CA LYS A 33 6.99 -20.48 11.89
C LYS A 33 5.98 -20.55 10.75
N LEU A 34 5.66 -19.41 10.14
CA LEU A 34 4.77 -19.33 8.99
C LEU A 34 5.32 -20.15 7.81
N PHE A 35 6.64 -20.07 7.55
CA PHE A 35 7.32 -20.87 6.54
C PHE A 35 7.15 -22.36 6.80
N VAL A 36 7.38 -22.81 8.02
CA VAL A 36 7.16 -24.23 8.38
C VAL A 36 5.69 -24.62 8.21
N MET A 37 4.76 -23.74 8.61
CA MET A 37 3.33 -23.99 8.47
C MET A 37 2.89 -24.17 7.02
N SER A 38 3.51 -23.50 6.06
CA SER A 38 3.17 -23.60 4.64
C SER A 38 3.39 -25.02 4.05
N PHE A 39 4.21 -25.85 4.71
CA PHE A 39 4.48 -27.25 4.35
C PHE A 39 3.71 -28.27 5.20
N LEU A 40 2.83 -27.80 6.09
CA LEU A 40 2.05 -28.67 6.96
C LEU A 40 0.56 -28.63 6.61
N ARG A 41 -0.10 -29.77 6.68
CA ARG A 41 -1.56 -29.82 6.81
C ARG A 41 -1.91 -29.35 8.20
N TRP A 42 -2.35 -28.12 8.29
CA TRP A 42 -2.73 -27.50 9.53
C TRP A 42 -4.04 -26.77 9.34
N ASP A 43 -5.11 -27.43 9.76
CA ASP A 43 -6.46 -26.92 9.82
C ASP A 43 -7.03 -26.94 11.24
N LEU A 44 -8.22 -26.37 11.45
CA LEU A 44 -8.87 -26.39 12.76
C LEU A 44 -9.19 -27.79 13.26
N GLY A 45 -9.44 -28.76 12.36
CA GLY A 45 -9.70 -30.14 12.70
C GLY A 45 -8.45 -30.92 13.11
N SER A 46 -7.28 -30.48 12.63
CA SER A 46 -5.98 -31.16 12.84
C SER A 46 -5.04 -30.43 13.79
N VAL A 47 -5.55 -29.57 14.69
CA VAL A 47 -4.71 -28.77 15.63
C VAL A 47 -3.70 -29.63 16.39
N PHE A 48 -4.04 -30.87 16.70
CA PHE A 48 -3.20 -31.83 17.44
C PHE A 48 -2.47 -32.83 16.53
N GLN A 49 -2.83 -32.98 15.26
CA GLN A 49 -2.25 -33.94 14.32
C GLN A 49 -1.73 -33.22 13.07
N LYS A 50 -0.64 -32.46 13.23
CA LYS A 50 0.03 -31.82 12.10
C LYS A 50 0.76 -32.89 11.31
N SER A 51 0.42 -33.04 10.04
CA SER A 51 1.13 -33.91 9.11
C SER A 51 1.91 -33.08 8.09
N PHE A 52 3.03 -33.62 7.61
CA PHE A 52 3.78 -32.99 6.53
C PHE A 52 3.01 -33.10 5.23
N ALA A 53 2.74 -31.96 4.59
CA ALA A 53 1.97 -31.86 3.34
C ALA A 53 2.86 -31.63 2.10
N GLY A 54 4.17 -31.42 2.30
CA GLY A 54 5.04 -31.04 1.19
C GLY A 54 4.57 -29.75 0.50
N LEU A 55 4.30 -29.82 -0.81
CA LEU A 55 3.86 -28.67 -1.60
C LEU A 55 2.34 -28.61 -1.83
N GLU A 56 1.55 -29.47 -1.21
CA GLU A 56 0.08 -29.55 -1.42
C GLU A 56 -0.63 -28.19 -1.16
N ASN A 57 -0.20 -27.44 -0.15
CA ASN A 57 -0.77 -26.13 0.12
C ASN A 57 -0.50 -25.13 -1.02
N TYR A 58 0.68 -25.19 -1.62
CA TYR A 58 1.03 -24.35 -2.77
C TYR A 58 0.25 -24.73 -4.02
N GLU A 59 0.07 -26.03 -4.27
CA GLU A 59 -0.78 -26.54 -5.35
C GLU A 59 -2.24 -26.12 -5.15
N ALA A 60 -2.75 -26.22 -3.93
CA ALA A 60 -4.09 -25.77 -3.58
C ALA A 60 -4.29 -24.26 -3.85
N VAL A 61 -3.32 -23.43 -3.47
CA VAL A 61 -3.39 -21.98 -3.76
C VAL A 61 -3.37 -21.72 -5.27
N LEU A 62 -2.48 -22.39 -6.01
CA LEU A 62 -2.34 -22.17 -7.46
C LEU A 62 -3.46 -22.81 -8.28
N SER A 63 -4.31 -23.63 -7.68
CA SER A 63 -5.51 -24.22 -8.30
C SER A 63 -6.80 -23.52 -7.89
N ASP A 64 -6.75 -22.54 -6.99
CA ASP A 64 -7.91 -21.84 -6.47
C ASP A 64 -8.29 -20.65 -7.37
N GLU A 65 -9.40 -20.75 -8.07
CA GLU A 65 -9.93 -19.68 -8.93
C GLU A 65 -10.15 -18.37 -8.16
N THR A 66 -10.59 -18.45 -6.90
CA THR A 66 -10.81 -17.26 -6.06
C THR A 66 -9.50 -16.55 -5.72
N PHE A 67 -8.41 -17.30 -5.54
CA PHE A 67 -7.09 -16.70 -5.39
C PHE A 67 -6.70 -15.87 -6.61
N PHE A 68 -6.93 -16.35 -7.82
CA PHE A 68 -6.61 -15.58 -9.04
C PHE A 68 -7.45 -14.32 -9.15
N VAL A 69 -8.74 -14.36 -8.81
CA VAL A 69 -9.60 -13.17 -8.74
C VAL A 69 -9.07 -12.19 -7.70
N ALA A 70 -8.72 -12.67 -6.52
CA ALA A 70 -8.16 -11.82 -5.45
C ALA A 70 -6.79 -11.23 -5.82
N PHE A 71 -5.96 -11.98 -6.53
CA PHE A 71 -4.66 -11.52 -7.03
C PHE A 71 -4.82 -10.45 -8.11
N GLU A 72 -5.71 -10.67 -9.07
CA GLU A 72 -6.09 -9.68 -10.09
C GLU A 72 -6.61 -8.39 -9.44
N ASN A 73 -7.52 -8.49 -8.49
CA ASN A 73 -8.04 -7.34 -7.75
C ASN A 73 -6.93 -6.56 -7.04
N THR A 74 -5.98 -7.26 -6.42
CA THR A 74 -4.84 -6.65 -5.74
C THR A 74 -3.93 -5.92 -6.72
N LEU A 75 -3.66 -6.52 -7.89
CA LEU A 75 -2.89 -5.89 -8.95
C LEU A 75 -3.58 -4.62 -9.46
N ILE A 76 -4.87 -4.70 -9.79
CA ILE A 76 -5.65 -3.57 -10.30
C ILE A 76 -5.73 -2.48 -9.24
N TYR A 77 -6.03 -2.84 -7.99
CA TYR A 77 -6.03 -1.90 -6.88
C TYR A 77 -4.69 -1.15 -6.77
N THR A 78 -3.58 -1.87 -6.81
CA THR A 78 -2.23 -1.30 -6.72
C THR A 78 -1.91 -0.42 -7.92
N LEU A 79 -2.18 -0.91 -9.15
CA LEU A 79 -1.92 -0.18 -10.40
C LEU A 79 -2.73 1.10 -10.54
N VAL A 80 -3.89 1.18 -9.92
CA VAL A 80 -4.74 2.40 -9.95
C VAL A 80 -4.40 3.32 -8.79
N THR A 81 -4.30 2.77 -7.57
CA THR A 81 -4.14 3.62 -6.38
C THR A 81 -2.74 4.19 -6.25
N VAL A 82 -1.69 3.44 -6.58
CA VAL A 82 -0.31 3.92 -6.43
C VAL A 82 -0.01 5.10 -7.36
N PRO A 83 -0.21 5.00 -8.69
CA PRO A 83 -0.01 6.16 -9.56
C PRO A 83 -0.97 7.31 -9.25
N GLY A 84 -2.23 6.99 -8.91
CA GLY A 84 -3.25 8.00 -8.60
C GLY A 84 -2.86 8.88 -7.40
N GLN A 85 -2.50 8.26 -6.28
CA GLN A 85 -2.09 9.01 -5.08
C GLN A 85 -0.73 9.69 -5.23
N MET A 86 0.21 9.10 -5.99
CA MET A 86 1.50 9.74 -6.29
C MET A 86 1.33 10.97 -7.17
N ALA A 87 0.56 10.86 -8.25
CA ALA A 87 0.32 11.97 -9.17
C ALA A 87 -0.40 13.14 -8.48
N LEU A 88 -1.49 12.85 -7.76
CA LEU A 88 -2.22 13.88 -7.01
C LEU A 88 -1.40 14.46 -5.86
N GLY A 89 -0.61 13.63 -5.15
CA GLY A 89 0.27 14.07 -4.08
C GLY A 89 1.41 14.95 -4.59
N LEU A 90 2.04 14.58 -5.71
CA LEU A 90 3.07 15.40 -6.35
C LEU A 90 2.50 16.71 -6.88
N LEU A 91 1.34 16.67 -7.54
CA LEU A 91 0.66 17.89 -8.01
C LEU A 91 0.37 18.83 -6.84
N ALA A 92 -0.21 18.32 -5.75
CA ALA A 92 -0.47 19.11 -4.55
C ALA A 92 0.82 19.65 -3.92
N ALA A 93 1.90 18.86 -3.89
CA ALA A 93 3.21 19.28 -3.37
C ALA A 93 3.80 20.44 -4.20
N VAL A 94 3.76 20.34 -5.53
CA VAL A 94 4.24 21.41 -6.44
C VAL A 94 3.43 22.68 -6.27
N LEU A 95 2.10 22.58 -6.22
CA LEU A 95 1.22 23.74 -6.01
C LEU A 95 1.48 24.40 -4.66
N ILE A 96 1.59 23.62 -3.58
CA ILE A 96 1.85 24.17 -2.25
C ILE A 96 3.27 24.73 -2.14
N HIS A 97 4.26 24.13 -2.81
CA HIS A 97 5.63 24.63 -2.86
C HIS A 97 5.71 26.04 -3.47
N SER A 98 4.88 26.33 -4.47
CA SER A 98 4.83 27.63 -5.14
C SER A 98 4.12 28.74 -4.33
N ILE A 99 3.39 28.39 -3.25
CA ILE A 99 2.64 29.36 -2.43
C ILE A 99 3.49 29.76 -1.22
N PRO A 100 3.92 31.04 -1.07
CA PRO A 100 4.77 31.45 0.04
C PRO A 100 4.02 31.51 1.39
N ARG A 101 2.70 31.68 1.38
CA ARG A 101 1.86 31.76 2.57
C ARG A 101 0.91 30.57 2.68
N PHE A 102 0.54 30.19 3.92
CA PHE A 102 -0.40 29.08 4.21
C PHE A 102 0.09 27.65 3.88
N GLN A 103 1.37 27.44 3.57
CA GLN A 103 1.89 26.08 3.31
C GLN A 103 1.59 25.11 4.46
N VAL A 104 1.75 25.57 5.71
CA VAL A 104 1.47 24.74 6.90
C VAL A 104 -0.01 24.37 6.96
N THR A 105 -0.90 25.32 6.72
CA THR A 105 -2.35 25.10 6.75
C THR A 105 -2.76 24.04 5.71
N PHE A 106 -2.27 24.15 4.47
CA PHE A 106 -2.55 23.16 3.44
C PHE A 106 -1.99 21.79 3.78
N ARG A 107 -0.76 21.70 4.33
CA ARG A 107 -0.21 20.42 4.81
C ARG A 107 -1.13 19.78 5.84
N VAL A 108 -1.59 20.55 6.82
CA VAL A 108 -2.48 20.02 7.87
C VAL A 108 -3.79 19.51 7.25
N ILE A 109 -4.44 20.29 6.39
CA ILE A 109 -5.71 19.90 5.74
C ILE A 109 -5.57 18.59 4.96
N TYR A 110 -4.53 18.47 4.11
CA TYR A 110 -4.30 17.25 3.33
C TYR A 110 -3.83 16.07 4.18
N TYR A 111 -3.26 16.32 5.37
CA TYR A 111 -2.78 15.26 6.26
C TYR A 111 -3.85 14.74 7.21
N ILE A 112 -4.96 15.47 7.44
CA ILE A 112 -6.08 15.01 8.27
C ILE A 112 -6.59 13.61 7.84
N PRO A 113 -6.85 13.31 6.55
CA PRO A 113 -7.25 11.98 6.14
C PRO A 113 -6.23 10.89 6.49
N VAL A 114 -4.93 11.20 6.47
CA VAL A 114 -3.85 10.23 6.75
C VAL A 114 -3.91 9.72 8.18
N ILE A 115 -4.15 10.61 9.15
CA ILE A 115 -4.19 10.28 10.58
C ILE A 115 -5.52 9.68 11.03
N THR A 116 -6.57 9.75 10.22
CA THR A 116 -7.86 9.15 10.56
C THR A 116 -7.80 7.62 10.51
N SER A 117 -8.60 6.96 11.34
CA SER A 117 -8.68 5.49 11.35
C SER A 117 -9.18 4.94 10.00
N TRP A 118 -8.48 3.94 9.46
CA TRP A 118 -8.92 3.24 8.25
C TRP A 118 -10.30 2.61 8.40
N VAL A 119 -10.63 2.06 9.58
CA VAL A 119 -11.93 1.44 9.85
C VAL A 119 -13.04 2.47 9.76
N ILE A 120 -12.89 3.59 10.49
CA ILE A 120 -13.90 4.65 10.54
C ILE A 120 -14.17 5.20 9.13
N VAL A 121 -13.11 5.55 8.41
CA VAL A 121 -13.26 6.14 7.08
C VAL A 121 -13.85 5.14 6.08
N SER A 122 -13.48 3.87 6.17
CA SER A 122 -14.06 2.82 5.31
C SER A 122 -15.57 2.65 5.57
N LEU A 123 -16.00 2.71 6.84
CA LEU A 123 -17.42 2.66 7.17
C LEU A 123 -18.19 3.90 6.68
N VAL A 124 -17.58 5.09 6.74
CA VAL A 124 -18.17 6.31 6.18
C VAL A 124 -18.32 6.17 4.66
N PHE A 125 -17.29 5.68 3.96
CA PHE A 125 -17.38 5.44 2.51
C PHE A 125 -18.45 4.39 2.18
N ARG A 126 -18.49 3.27 2.93
CA ARG A 126 -19.54 2.28 2.78
C ARG A 126 -20.95 2.89 2.92
N TYR A 127 -21.15 3.79 3.89
CA TYR A 127 -22.43 4.47 4.09
C TYR A 127 -22.75 5.44 2.94
N ILE A 128 -21.79 6.24 2.48
CA ILE A 128 -21.96 7.19 1.37
C ILE A 128 -22.33 6.47 0.07
N PHE A 129 -21.65 5.35 -0.23
CA PHE A 129 -21.79 4.57 -1.48
C PHE A 129 -22.80 3.42 -1.36
N ASN A 130 -23.54 3.30 -0.25
CA ASN A 130 -24.64 2.34 -0.16
C ASN A 130 -25.72 2.68 -1.22
N THR A 131 -26.51 1.67 -1.62
CA THR A 131 -27.59 1.85 -2.60
C THR A 131 -28.57 2.95 -2.15
N GLU A 132 -28.93 3.00 -0.87
CA GLU A 132 -29.75 4.05 -0.29
C GLU A 132 -28.90 5.17 0.37
N GLY A 133 -27.62 5.27 -0.03
CA GLY A 133 -26.67 6.20 0.56
C GLY A 133 -26.74 7.61 -0.01
N MET A 134 -26.01 8.51 0.66
CA MET A 134 -26.00 9.94 0.35
C MET A 134 -25.61 10.23 -1.10
N LEU A 135 -24.68 9.47 -1.69
CA LEU A 135 -24.25 9.70 -3.08
C LEU A 135 -25.40 9.46 -4.08
N ASN A 136 -26.13 8.36 -3.94
CA ASN A 136 -27.26 8.06 -4.81
C ASN A 136 -28.41 9.07 -4.62
N TYR A 137 -28.69 9.46 -3.37
CA TYR A 137 -29.67 10.53 -3.11
C TYR A 137 -29.29 11.82 -3.87
N PHE A 138 -28.02 12.21 -3.82
CA PHE A 138 -27.53 13.41 -4.48
C PHE A 138 -27.60 13.30 -6.01
N LEU A 139 -27.19 12.14 -6.58
CA LEU A 139 -27.20 11.90 -8.03
C LEU A 139 -28.61 11.83 -8.61
N CYS A 140 -29.54 11.15 -7.92
CA CYS A 140 -30.90 10.94 -8.42
C CYS A 140 -31.84 12.11 -8.10
N ASN A 141 -31.83 12.59 -6.85
CA ASN A 141 -32.86 13.51 -6.36
C ASN A 141 -32.45 14.99 -6.44
N VAL A 142 -31.12 15.27 -6.42
CA VAL A 142 -30.63 16.66 -6.48
C VAL A 142 -30.14 17.03 -7.88
N LEU A 143 -29.26 16.20 -8.44
CA LEU A 143 -28.66 16.47 -9.76
C LEU A 143 -29.47 15.88 -10.92
N HIS A 144 -30.38 14.96 -10.67
CA HIS A 144 -31.17 14.24 -11.69
C HIS A 144 -30.32 13.61 -12.81
N LEU A 145 -29.08 13.18 -12.47
CA LEU A 145 -28.14 12.57 -13.42
C LEU A 145 -28.45 11.10 -13.70
N THR A 146 -29.05 10.40 -12.75
CA THR A 146 -29.45 9.00 -12.89
C THR A 146 -30.93 8.86 -12.51
N LYS A 147 -31.67 7.95 -13.20
CA LYS A 147 -33.06 7.66 -12.90
C LYS A 147 -33.18 6.69 -11.73
N ASP A 148 -32.27 5.72 -11.68
CA ASP A 148 -32.26 4.64 -10.68
C ASP A 148 -31.03 4.74 -9.78
N TYR A 149 -31.15 4.19 -8.58
CA TYR A 149 -30.05 4.11 -7.63
C TYR A 149 -29.00 3.08 -8.09
N VAL A 150 -27.76 3.50 -8.17
CA VAL A 150 -26.63 2.66 -8.60
C VAL A 150 -26.20 1.74 -7.45
N PRO A 151 -26.15 0.42 -7.66
CA PRO A 151 -25.72 -0.54 -6.62
C PRO A 151 -24.18 -0.62 -6.54
N TRP A 152 -23.53 0.47 -6.15
CA TRP A 152 -22.07 0.61 -6.12
C TRP A 152 -21.34 -0.56 -5.44
N LEU A 153 -21.85 -1.02 -4.29
CA LEU A 153 -21.19 -2.04 -3.47
C LEU A 153 -21.64 -3.47 -3.79
N ASN A 154 -22.62 -3.65 -4.68
CA ASN A 154 -23.18 -4.94 -5.00
C ASN A 154 -22.54 -5.59 -6.26
N THR A 155 -21.54 -4.93 -6.84
CA THR A 155 -20.78 -5.44 -7.99
C THR A 155 -19.29 -5.44 -7.70
N ARG A 156 -18.54 -6.37 -8.35
CA ARG A 156 -17.08 -6.46 -8.22
C ARG A 156 -16.42 -5.10 -8.45
N TRP A 157 -16.69 -4.51 -9.61
CA TRP A 157 -16.02 -3.27 -10.05
C TRP A 157 -16.47 -2.05 -9.25
N GLY A 158 -17.73 -1.99 -8.88
CA GLY A 158 -18.24 -0.90 -8.03
C GLY A 158 -17.57 -0.90 -6.67
N GLY A 159 -17.56 -2.05 -5.98
CA GLY A 159 -16.91 -2.18 -4.67
C GLY A 159 -15.41 -1.88 -4.72
N LEU A 160 -14.68 -2.40 -5.73
CA LEU A 160 -13.26 -2.10 -5.93
C LEU A 160 -13.03 -0.62 -6.23
N THR A 161 -13.86 0.02 -7.06
CA THR A 161 -13.75 1.45 -7.37
C THR A 161 -13.89 2.30 -6.11
N VAL A 162 -14.88 2.00 -5.26
CA VAL A 162 -15.05 2.71 -3.98
C VAL A 162 -13.83 2.54 -3.08
N ALA A 163 -13.29 1.33 -2.98
CA ALA A 163 -12.08 1.08 -2.20
C ALA A 163 -10.84 1.79 -2.76
N MET A 164 -10.69 1.84 -4.09
CA MET A 164 -9.60 2.56 -4.77
C MET A 164 -9.71 4.07 -4.57
N LEU A 165 -10.91 4.65 -4.68
CA LEU A 165 -11.15 6.07 -4.40
C LEU A 165 -10.77 6.43 -2.96
N LEU A 166 -11.16 5.60 -1.98
CA LEU A 166 -10.76 5.76 -0.60
C LEU A 166 -9.23 5.71 -0.45
N GLY A 167 -8.58 4.73 -1.08
CA GLY A 167 -7.13 4.54 -1.03
C GLY A 167 -6.38 5.74 -1.59
N ILE A 168 -6.81 6.27 -2.75
CA ILE A 168 -6.22 7.46 -3.38
C ILE A 168 -6.43 8.67 -2.47
N TRP A 169 -7.67 8.98 -2.08
CA TRP A 169 -7.98 10.14 -1.27
C TRP A 169 -7.18 10.17 0.04
N LYS A 170 -7.07 9.03 0.72
CA LYS A 170 -6.33 8.92 1.97
C LYS A 170 -4.81 9.00 1.76
N GLY A 171 -4.31 8.46 0.64
CA GLY A 171 -2.88 8.39 0.32
C GLY A 171 -2.27 9.72 -0.17
N VAL A 172 -3.08 10.64 -0.73
CA VAL A 172 -2.60 11.92 -1.27
C VAL A 172 -1.81 12.73 -0.23
N GLY A 173 -2.30 12.81 1.00
CA GLY A 173 -1.67 13.62 2.05
C GLY A 173 -0.27 13.14 2.44
N TRP A 174 -0.04 11.84 2.53
CA TRP A 174 1.28 11.28 2.79
C TRP A 174 2.25 11.58 1.63
N ASN A 175 1.83 11.36 0.40
CA ASN A 175 2.62 11.65 -0.80
C ASN A 175 2.95 13.14 -0.91
N LEU A 176 2.00 14.01 -0.60
CA LEU A 176 2.21 15.46 -0.57
C LEU A 176 3.35 15.84 0.38
N VAL A 177 3.36 15.33 1.60
CA VAL A 177 4.39 15.67 2.58
C VAL A 177 5.76 15.15 2.14
N VAL A 178 5.83 13.90 1.65
CA VAL A 178 7.08 13.28 1.18
C VAL A 178 7.64 14.05 -0.03
N PHE A 179 6.80 14.34 -1.03
CA PHE A 179 7.26 15.08 -2.21
C PHE A 179 7.59 16.54 -1.92
N LEU A 180 6.84 17.18 -1.03
CA LEU A 180 7.14 18.56 -0.63
C LEU A 180 8.49 18.66 0.07
N ALA A 181 8.83 17.71 0.93
CA ALA A 181 10.15 17.64 1.55
C ALA A 181 11.26 17.44 0.50
N ALA A 182 11.01 16.58 -0.48
CA ALA A 182 11.94 16.38 -1.60
C ALA A 182 12.12 17.65 -2.46
N LEU A 183 11.04 18.37 -2.77
CA LEU A 183 11.08 19.62 -3.52
C LEU A 183 11.89 20.70 -2.77
N GLN A 184 11.75 20.76 -1.45
CA GLN A 184 12.50 21.71 -0.60
C GLN A 184 14.00 21.37 -0.51
N SER A 185 14.42 20.16 -0.84
CA SER A 185 15.83 19.76 -0.84
C SER A 185 16.55 20.04 -2.17
N VAL A 186 15.85 20.45 -3.22
CA VAL A 186 16.47 20.81 -4.51
C VAL A 186 17.20 22.14 -4.37
N PRO A 187 18.50 22.24 -4.72
CA PRO A 187 19.26 23.47 -4.64
C PRO A 187 18.65 24.60 -5.48
N ALA A 188 18.50 25.79 -4.89
CA ALA A 188 17.94 26.95 -5.57
C ALA A 188 18.76 27.39 -6.78
N GLU A 189 20.08 27.18 -6.70
CA GLU A 189 21.05 27.48 -7.77
C GLU A 189 20.70 26.84 -9.11
N LEU A 190 20.11 25.62 -9.10
CA LEU A 190 19.65 24.94 -10.30
C LEU A 190 18.50 25.67 -10.99
N TYR A 191 17.61 26.25 -10.22
CA TYR A 191 16.49 27.04 -10.75
C TYR A 191 16.95 28.40 -11.24
N GLU A 192 17.90 29.05 -10.52
CA GLU A 192 18.50 30.32 -10.92
C GLU A 192 19.28 30.20 -12.23
N ALA A 193 20.11 29.15 -12.39
CA ALA A 193 20.80 28.87 -13.63
C ALA A 193 19.81 28.68 -14.80
N ALA A 194 18.74 27.93 -14.58
CA ALA A 194 17.70 27.73 -15.58
C ALA A 194 16.93 29.02 -15.93
N ASP A 195 16.83 29.98 -15.01
CA ASP A 195 16.26 31.30 -15.29
C ASP A 195 17.14 32.09 -16.24
N VAL A 196 18.47 32.04 -16.03
CA VAL A 196 19.45 32.69 -16.93
C VAL A 196 19.39 32.06 -18.36
N ASP A 197 19.17 30.74 -18.44
CA ASP A 197 19.00 30.01 -19.72
C ASP A 197 17.60 30.22 -20.35
N GLY A 198 16.72 31.01 -19.76
CA GLY A 198 15.38 31.29 -20.27
C GLY A 198 14.41 30.11 -20.20
N CYS A 199 14.63 29.15 -19.30
CA CYS A 199 13.74 28.01 -19.13
C CYS A 199 12.39 28.39 -18.49
N THR A 200 11.29 27.97 -19.11
CA THR A 200 9.94 28.15 -18.55
C THR A 200 9.69 27.21 -17.36
N GLY A 201 8.70 27.54 -16.52
CA GLY A 201 8.33 26.71 -15.36
C GLY A 201 8.06 25.23 -15.70
N TRP A 202 7.40 24.96 -16.85
CA TRP A 202 7.17 23.58 -17.33
C TRP A 202 8.46 22.85 -17.67
N LYS A 203 9.41 23.52 -18.34
CA LYS A 203 10.73 22.94 -18.65
C LYS A 203 11.52 22.68 -17.37
N LYS A 204 11.52 23.64 -16.40
CA LYS A 204 12.16 23.45 -15.10
C LYS A 204 11.59 22.23 -14.36
N PHE A 205 10.27 22.01 -14.39
CA PHE A 205 9.67 20.84 -13.76
C PHE A 205 10.21 19.52 -14.34
N TRP A 206 10.27 19.38 -15.67
CA TRP A 206 10.67 18.13 -16.30
C TRP A 206 12.19 17.90 -16.31
N TYR A 207 13.01 18.95 -16.44
CA TYR A 207 14.46 18.81 -16.59
C TYR A 207 15.24 19.04 -15.29
N ILE A 208 14.64 19.68 -14.27
CA ILE A 208 15.31 19.95 -13.01
C ILE A 208 14.57 19.26 -11.86
N THR A 209 13.31 19.64 -11.65
CA THR A 209 12.55 19.21 -10.48
C THR A 209 12.36 17.69 -10.44
N LEU A 210 11.78 17.11 -11.50
CA LEU A 210 11.43 15.69 -11.55
C LEU A 210 12.70 14.78 -11.48
N PRO A 211 13.81 15.06 -12.19
CA PRO A 211 15.05 14.31 -12.03
C PRO A 211 15.64 14.42 -10.62
N SER A 212 15.63 15.61 -10.02
CA SER A 212 16.19 15.82 -8.68
C SER A 212 15.45 15.05 -7.57
N ILE A 213 14.14 14.91 -7.66
CA ILE A 213 13.32 14.18 -6.68
C ILE A 213 13.11 12.70 -7.02
N ARG A 214 13.73 12.22 -8.11
CA ARG A 214 13.58 10.83 -8.58
C ARG A 214 13.86 9.75 -7.53
N PRO A 215 14.88 9.87 -6.65
CA PRO A 215 15.08 8.91 -5.58
C PRO A 215 13.87 8.82 -4.62
N THR A 216 13.23 9.95 -4.34
CA THR A 216 12.02 10.01 -3.51
C THR A 216 10.81 9.41 -4.22
N ILE A 217 10.68 9.61 -5.54
CA ILE A 217 9.64 8.96 -6.35
C ILE A 217 9.78 7.44 -6.29
N LEU A 218 11.02 6.90 -6.44
CA LEU A 218 11.26 5.46 -6.32
C LEU A 218 10.91 4.94 -4.91
N PHE A 219 11.37 5.65 -3.87
CA PHE A 219 11.05 5.29 -2.50
C PHE A 219 9.53 5.22 -2.28
N ALA A 220 8.80 6.26 -2.71
CA ALA A 220 7.35 6.29 -2.61
C ALA A 220 6.71 5.14 -3.42
N LEU A 221 7.15 4.91 -4.64
CA LEU A 221 6.64 3.84 -5.51
C LEU A 221 6.77 2.46 -4.85
N VAL A 222 7.94 2.12 -4.30
CA VAL A 222 8.18 0.83 -3.64
C VAL A 222 7.31 0.70 -2.39
N MET A 223 7.31 1.72 -1.52
CA MET A 223 6.51 1.70 -0.28
C MET A 223 5.02 1.59 -0.54
N LEU A 224 4.51 2.31 -1.54
CA LEU A 224 3.11 2.28 -1.91
C LEU A 224 2.71 0.98 -2.62
N THR A 225 3.60 0.37 -3.41
CA THR A 225 3.36 -0.95 -4.01
C THR A 225 3.21 -2.01 -2.92
N ILE A 226 4.10 -2.00 -1.92
CA ILE A 226 3.96 -2.88 -0.75
C ILE A 226 2.64 -2.61 -0.02
N GLY A 227 2.29 -1.34 0.19
CA GLY A 227 1.02 -0.93 0.82
C GLY A 227 -0.22 -1.37 0.04
N GLY A 228 -0.18 -1.28 -1.30
CA GLY A 228 -1.27 -1.71 -2.19
C GLY A 228 -1.53 -3.22 -2.13
N PHE A 229 -0.47 -4.02 -2.10
CA PHE A 229 -0.60 -5.47 -1.91
C PHE A 229 -1.11 -5.86 -0.51
N ASN A 230 -0.83 -5.02 0.48
CA ASN A 230 -1.29 -5.22 1.87
C ASN A 230 -2.66 -4.57 2.14
N VAL A 231 -3.42 -4.24 1.10
CA VAL A 231 -4.77 -3.70 1.28
C VAL A 231 -5.68 -4.73 1.91
N PHE A 232 -6.21 -4.40 3.09
CA PHE A 232 -7.09 -5.28 3.87
C PHE A 232 -8.30 -4.53 4.41
N THR A 233 -8.05 -3.54 5.28
CA THR A 233 -9.11 -2.88 6.08
C THR A 233 -10.18 -2.24 5.21
N SER A 234 -9.82 -1.56 4.12
CA SER A 234 -10.79 -0.92 3.24
C SER A 234 -11.70 -1.94 2.55
N ILE A 235 -11.14 -3.00 1.98
CA ILE A 235 -11.91 -4.07 1.34
C ILE A 235 -12.81 -4.77 2.37
N LYS A 236 -12.24 -5.17 3.51
CA LYS A 236 -12.96 -5.87 4.58
C LYS A 236 -14.13 -5.05 5.13
N MET A 237 -13.96 -3.72 5.29
CA MET A 237 -15.01 -2.86 5.84
C MET A 237 -16.03 -2.39 4.80
N ILE A 238 -15.63 -2.19 3.55
CA ILE A 238 -16.51 -1.67 2.48
C ILE A 238 -17.37 -2.80 1.90
N THR A 239 -16.76 -3.88 1.43
CA THR A 239 -17.46 -4.95 0.70
C THR A 239 -17.46 -6.29 1.41
N ASP A 240 -16.47 -6.57 2.27
CA ASP A 240 -16.29 -7.87 2.94
C ASP A 240 -16.23 -9.04 1.94
N GLY A 241 -15.58 -8.82 0.79
CA GLY A 241 -15.48 -9.81 -0.30
C GLY A 241 -16.72 -9.92 -1.20
N LYS A 242 -17.83 -9.25 -0.87
CA LYS A 242 -19.10 -9.38 -1.61
C LYS A 242 -19.04 -8.73 -3.00
N PRO A 243 -19.80 -9.28 -3.97
CA PRO A 243 -20.54 -10.54 -3.96
C PRO A 243 -19.60 -11.75 -4.14
N MET A 244 -19.90 -12.88 -3.52
CA MET A 244 -19.26 -14.19 -3.73
C MET A 244 -17.72 -14.16 -3.83
N HIS A 245 -17.05 -13.46 -2.92
CA HIS A 245 -15.58 -13.27 -2.88
C HIS A 245 -14.98 -12.54 -4.11
N GLN A 246 -15.81 -11.93 -4.96
CA GLN A 246 -15.34 -11.23 -6.17
C GLN A 246 -14.59 -9.93 -5.90
N THR A 247 -14.76 -9.31 -4.73
CA THR A 247 -14.02 -8.09 -4.34
C THR A 247 -12.85 -8.39 -3.42
N ASP A 248 -12.61 -9.65 -3.06
CA ASP A 248 -11.48 -9.99 -2.23
C ASP A 248 -10.16 -9.59 -2.89
N THR A 249 -9.24 -9.14 -2.05
CA THR A 249 -7.82 -8.99 -2.35
C THR A 249 -7.06 -10.15 -1.73
N VAL A 250 -5.80 -10.32 -2.10
CA VAL A 250 -5.00 -11.46 -1.62
C VAL A 250 -5.00 -11.54 -0.10
N LEU A 251 -4.91 -10.39 0.57
CA LEU A 251 -4.85 -10.35 2.03
C LEU A 251 -6.21 -10.62 2.70
N THR A 252 -7.33 -10.19 2.09
CA THR A 252 -8.67 -10.52 2.61
C THR A 252 -9.02 -11.98 2.37
N TRP A 253 -8.62 -12.55 1.23
CA TRP A 253 -8.78 -13.97 0.95
C TRP A 253 -7.94 -14.84 1.89
N MET A 254 -6.67 -14.48 2.09
CA MET A 254 -5.80 -15.14 3.06
C MET A 254 -6.41 -15.11 4.48
N TYR A 255 -6.96 -13.98 4.90
CA TYR A 255 -7.63 -13.84 6.18
C TYR A 255 -8.86 -14.74 6.28
N TYR A 256 -9.67 -14.79 5.24
CA TYR A 256 -10.85 -15.67 5.17
C TYR A 256 -10.45 -17.14 5.31
N LYS A 257 -9.44 -17.59 4.56
CA LYS A 257 -8.91 -18.96 4.62
C LYS A 257 -8.34 -19.31 6.00
N ALA A 258 -7.60 -18.38 6.63
CA ALA A 258 -7.03 -18.61 7.95
C ALA A 258 -8.09 -18.65 9.06
N PHE A 259 -9.00 -17.65 9.09
CA PHE A 259 -9.83 -17.40 10.27
C PHE A 259 -11.30 -17.76 10.11
N SER A 260 -11.80 -17.91 8.88
CA SER A 260 -13.18 -18.34 8.63
C SER A 260 -13.27 -19.81 8.29
N THR A 261 -12.35 -20.34 7.46
CA THR A 261 -12.30 -21.78 7.12
C THR A 261 -11.31 -22.56 7.98
N GLY A 262 -10.34 -21.88 8.61
CA GLY A 262 -9.35 -22.51 9.48
C GLY A 262 -8.21 -23.21 8.73
N GLU A 263 -8.02 -22.93 7.46
CA GLU A 263 -7.00 -23.52 6.59
C GLU A 263 -5.64 -22.79 6.76
N PHE A 264 -4.98 -22.97 7.91
CA PHE A 264 -3.75 -22.25 8.25
C PHE A 264 -2.57 -22.58 7.33
N GLY A 265 -2.46 -23.83 6.86
CA GLY A 265 -1.43 -24.27 5.92
C GLY A 265 -1.55 -23.55 4.57
N TYR A 266 -2.77 -23.48 4.03
CA TYR A 266 -3.10 -22.72 2.82
C TYR A 266 -2.75 -21.23 2.97
N ALA A 267 -3.22 -20.60 4.04
CA ALA A 267 -2.97 -19.18 4.29
C ALA A 267 -1.47 -18.86 4.45
N ALA A 268 -0.71 -19.76 5.05
CA ALA A 268 0.74 -19.65 5.16
C ALA A 268 1.43 -19.76 3.79
N ALA A 269 1.06 -20.71 2.95
CA ALA A 269 1.58 -20.83 1.59
C ALA A 269 1.26 -19.60 0.74
N LEU A 270 0.01 -19.10 0.82
CA LEU A 270 -0.41 -17.89 0.15
C LEU A 270 0.44 -16.67 0.58
N SER A 271 0.76 -16.53 1.89
CA SER A 271 1.62 -15.47 2.40
C SER A 271 3.00 -15.47 1.75
N PHE A 272 3.60 -16.65 1.53
CA PHE A 272 4.90 -16.76 0.87
C PHE A 272 4.83 -16.44 -0.62
N ILE A 273 3.77 -16.84 -1.33
CA ILE A 273 3.55 -16.46 -2.73
C ILE A 273 3.50 -14.94 -2.86
N VAL A 274 2.76 -14.27 -1.97
CA VAL A 274 2.68 -12.79 -1.94
C VAL A 274 4.02 -12.16 -1.61
N ALA A 275 4.75 -12.69 -0.62
CA ALA A 275 6.07 -12.18 -0.25
C ALA A 275 7.07 -12.29 -1.41
N VAL A 276 7.10 -13.42 -2.13
CA VAL A 276 7.96 -13.61 -3.32
C VAL A 276 7.54 -12.64 -4.43
N THR A 277 6.24 -12.48 -4.67
CA THR A 277 5.73 -11.53 -5.67
C THR A 277 6.19 -10.11 -5.35
N LEU A 278 6.06 -9.66 -4.10
CA LEU A 278 6.52 -8.34 -3.67
C LEU A 278 8.03 -8.17 -3.79
N MET A 279 8.82 -9.18 -3.46
CA MET A 279 10.28 -9.15 -3.66
C MET A 279 10.65 -8.98 -5.13
N ILE A 280 10.00 -9.71 -6.03
CA ILE A 280 10.21 -9.59 -7.48
C ILE A 280 9.84 -8.19 -7.96
N LEU A 281 8.66 -7.68 -7.57
CA LEU A 281 8.20 -6.34 -7.95
C LEU A 281 9.16 -5.25 -7.46
N ALA A 282 9.57 -5.30 -6.19
CA ALA A 282 10.54 -4.36 -5.62
C ALA A 282 11.87 -4.42 -6.38
N PHE A 283 12.39 -5.62 -6.65
CA PHE A 283 13.63 -5.79 -7.42
C PHE A 283 13.52 -5.19 -8.82
N LEU A 284 12.41 -5.43 -9.53
CA LEU A 284 12.17 -4.86 -10.86
C LEU A 284 12.09 -3.33 -10.82
N GLN A 285 11.41 -2.76 -9.81
CA GLN A 285 11.33 -1.31 -9.62
C GLN A 285 12.70 -0.68 -9.38
N PHE A 286 13.54 -1.27 -8.52
CA PHE A 286 14.91 -0.81 -8.30
C PHE A 286 15.78 -0.91 -9.56
N ARG A 287 15.68 -2.03 -10.28
CA ARG A 287 16.45 -2.24 -11.50
C ARG A 287 16.07 -1.27 -12.64
N ALA A 288 14.76 -1.01 -12.80
CA ALA A 288 14.26 -0.09 -13.82
C ALA A 288 14.77 1.34 -13.60
N MET A 289 14.89 1.77 -12.34
CA MET A 289 15.41 3.11 -12.06
C MET A 289 16.92 3.24 -12.08
N LYS A 290 17.67 2.18 -11.74
CA LYS A 290 19.15 2.20 -11.85
C LYS A 290 19.61 2.36 -13.30
N ARG A 291 18.95 1.64 -14.23
CA ARG A 291 19.31 1.64 -15.67
C ARG A 291 19.13 3.01 -16.37
N GLN A 292 18.43 3.94 -15.75
CA GLN A 292 18.24 5.29 -16.31
C GLN A 292 19.25 6.32 -15.75
N ASN A 293 20.16 5.90 -14.84
CA ASN A 293 21.22 6.74 -14.27
C ASN A 293 22.58 6.48 -14.95
N ASP A 294 22.67 5.40 -15.75
CA ASP A 294 23.79 5.08 -16.64
C ASP A 294 23.46 5.54 -18.07
#